data_e822dde0ec1a5b3662a8d69a8ab1d053
#
_entry.id   e822dde0ec1a5b3662a8d69a8ab1d053
#
_cell.length_a   1.000
_cell.length_b   1.000
_cell.length_c   1.000
_cell.angle_alpha   90.00
_cell.angle_beta   90.00
_cell.angle_gamma   90.00
#
_symmetry.space_group_name_H-M   'P 1'
#
loop_
_entity.id
_entity.type
_entity.pdbx_description
1 polymer ?
#
loop_
_entity_poly.entity_id
_entity_poly.type
_entity_poly.pdbx_seq_one_letter_code
_entity_poly.pdbx_strand_id
1 'polypeptide(L)'
;MENIIQQIALDLVEKITKKAFEAKISDIDTLASDVLADCKTAACEILEAAVAQLNESIRKEKATRKELGLILKEKNRKRSILTELGTLNLPRDYFFDKTCDRYVFVLDAMLGLQRYERISGNVRTRLVTEATDVSYAKSAQIVTGGSVSRQSVGNAICKLTVLEKEPDWIEKKKVKELHVYADEDHVHLQKPKKEAGKKGKIVPLVSVTEGTESNGRRRKTICPMHFVDEHFDSKALWNTVEGYIQKAYAVDSIEKIYVHADGGGWIRSGLKDFAQTEHVLDGFHLEKYLRRISARFPKKNLRIRFCKAFEQNDRKKADQMLQELYAEAEGDKRQTKAVKEFGSYIRNNWEEIVRRKRLDIPGSCTEGQISHVLSERFSRDPMGWSEECLGKLSQARVYLKNGGTLTREDFKEKDEKLNGKEKYREYAQRMMKEAGEGCFDWSIFEKPIVPMDKASGTQILIESLGESRNILYC
;
A
#
# COMPACT_ATOMS: atom_id res chain seq x y z
N MET A 1 2.79 -28.15 -29.75
CA MET A 1 2.93 -26.81 -29.13
C MET A 1 3.50 -25.81 -30.11
N GLU A 2 4.63 -26.09 -30.70
CA GLU A 2 5.27 -25.21 -31.69
C GLU A 2 4.28 -24.66 -32.72
N ASN A 3 3.54 -25.54 -33.41
CA ASN A 3 2.54 -25.10 -34.40
C ASN A 3 1.47 -24.15 -33.85
N ILE A 4 1.01 -24.33 -32.60
CA ILE A 4 -0.03 -23.49 -32.03
C ILE A 4 0.52 -22.11 -31.67
N ILE A 5 1.70 -22.07 -31.03
CA ILE A 5 2.36 -20.81 -30.65
C ILE A 5 2.75 -20.00 -31.87
N GLN A 6 3.29 -20.69 -32.89
CA GLN A 6 3.61 -20.09 -34.18
C GLN A 6 2.39 -19.50 -34.87
N GLN A 7 1.28 -20.24 -34.88
CA GLN A 7 0.04 -19.76 -35.47
C GLN A 7 -0.47 -18.49 -34.73
N ILE A 8 -0.45 -18.49 -33.41
CA ILE A 8 -0.85 -17.30 -32.61
C ILE A 8 0.08 -16.12 -32.93
N ALA A 9 1.39 -16.34 -33.06
CA ALA A 9 2.32 -15.28 -33.38
C ALA A 9 2.10 -14.71 -34.79
N LEU A 10 1.85 -15.58 -35.78
CA LEU A 10 1.53 -15.16 -37.14
C LEU A 10 0.21 -14.39 -37.21
N ASP A 11 -0.84 -14.87 -36.52
CA ASP A 11 -2.13 -14.21 -36.43
C ASP A 11 -2.00 -12.83 -35.79
N LEU A 12 -1.12 -12.68 -34.76
CA LEU A 12 -0.84 -11.38 -34.14
C LEU A 12 -0.17 -10.43 -35.11
N VAL A 13 0.87 -10.89 -35.85
CA VAL A 13 1.58 -10.07 -36.85
C VAL A 13 0.62 -9.63 -37.94
N GLU A 14 -0.21 -10.54 -38.45
CA GLU A 14 -1.22 -10.23 -39.46
C GLU A 14 -2.21 -9.18 -38.98
N LYS A 15 -2.76 -9.33 -37.75
CA LYS A 15 -3.70 -8.34 -37.13
C LYS A 15 -3.07 -6.98 -37.02
N ILE A 16 -1.82 -6.89 -36.52
CA ILE A 16 -1.10 -5.62 -36.35
C ILE A 16 -0.85 -4.98 -37.70
N THR A 17 -0.34 -5.75 -38.66
CA THR A 17 -0.07 -5.28 -40.03
C THR A 17 -1.35 -4.74 -40.68
N LYS A 18 -2.44 -5.49 -40.62
CA LYS A 18 -3.72 -5.08 -41.13
C LYS A 18 -4.20 -3.77 -40.54
N LYS A 19 -4.14 -3.62 -39.21
CA LYS A 19 -4.49 -2.37 -38.53
C LYS A 19 -3.59 -1.20 -38.94
N ALA A 20 -2.30 -1.44 -39.13
CA ALA A 20 -1.34 -0.39 -39.49
C ALA A 20 -1.47 0.08 -40.95
N PHE A 21 -1.76 -0.83 -41.90
CA PHE A 21 -1.70 -0.50 -43.31
C PHE A 21 -3.07 -0.43 -44.02
N GLU A 22 -4.07 -1.19 -43.57
CA GLU A 22 -5.41 -1.22 -44.19
C GLU A 22 -6.41 -0.29 -43.52
N ALA A 23 -6.25 0.02 -42.23
CA ALA A 23 -7.15 0.91 -41.53
C ALA A 23 -6.86 2.37 -41.88
N LYS A 24 -7.91 3.20 -42.05
CA LYS A 24 -7.78 4.65 -41.95
C LYS A 24 -7.36 4.97 -40.50
N ILE A 25 -6.04 5.08 -40.27
CA ILE A 25 -5.48 5.41 -38.97
C ILE A 25 -6.03 6.78 -38.57
N SER A 26 -6.89 6.81 -37.56
CA SER A 26 -7.46 8.06 -37.03
C SER A 26 -6.39 8.83 -36.23
N ASP A 27 -5.63 8.11 -35.43
CA ASP A 27 -4.53 8.64 -34.61
C ASP A 27 -3.64 7.51 -34.06
N ILE A 28 -2.44 7.87 -33.62
CA ILE A 28 -1.45 6.93 -33.09
C ILE A 28 -1.86 6.32 -31.76
N ASP A 29 -2.58 7.06 -30.90
CA ASP A 29 -2.95 6.59 -29.57
C ASP A 29 -3.99 5.47 -29.66
N THR A 30 -4.97 5.60 -30.55
CA THR A 30 -5.94 4.55 -30.84
C THR A 30 -5.25 3.31 -31.40
N LEU A 31 -4.34 3.46 -32.35
CA LEU A 31 -3.59 2.33 -32.93
C LEU A 31 -2.75 1.63 -31.86
N ALA A 32 -2.03 2.37 -31.04
CA ALA A 32 -1.21 1.82 -29.96
C ALA A 32 -2.05 1.05 -28.93
N SER A 33 -3.22 1.59 -28.57
CA SER A 33 -4.15 0.94 -27.65
C SER A 33 -4.69 -0.39 -28.19
N ASP A 34 -5.03 -0.40 -29.48
CA ASP A 34 -5.53 -1.59 -30.16
C ASP A 34 -4.45 -2.68 -30.29
N VAL A 35 -3.24 -2.29 -30.67
CA VAL A 35 -2.10 -3.21 -30.74
C VAL A 35 -1.80 -3.78 -29.35
N LEU A 36 -1.81 -2.98 -28.30
CA LEU A 36 -1.62 -3.45 -26.93
C LEU A 36 -2.68 -4.48 -26.51
N ALA A 37 -3.93 -4.28 -26.90
CA ALA A 37 -5.01 -5.23 -26.62
C ALA A 37 -4.81 -6.57 -27.36
N ASP A 38 -4.41 -6.52 -28.62
CA ASP A 38 -4.10 -7.72 -29.42
C ASP A 38 -2.89 -8.48 -28.83
N CYS A 39 -1.83 -7.77 -28.45
CA CYS A 39 -0.66 -8.37 -27.79
C CYS A 39 -1.04 -9.07 -26.47
N LYS A 40 -1.89 -8.45 -25.64
CA LYS A 40 -2.38 -9.08 -24.41
C LYS A 40 -3.19 -10.34 -24.69
N THR A 41 -4.04 -10.31 -25.72
CA THR A 41 -4.85 -11.46 -26.12
C THR A 41 -3.95 -12.62 -26.57
N ALA A 42 -3.02 -12.36 -27.46
CA ALA A 42 -2.06 -13.37 -27.92
C ALA A 42 -1.21 -13.93 -26.77
N ALA A 43 -0.74 -13.09 -25.86
CA ALA A 43 -0.01 -13.52 -24.66
C ALA A 43 -0.85 -14.44 -23.77
N CYS A 44 -2.15 -14.16 -23.57
CA CYS A 44 -3.07 -15.06 -22.86
C CYS A 44 -3.18 -16.42 -23.57
N GLU A 45 -3.41 -16.42 -24.88
CA GLU A 45 -3.56 -17.63 -25.69
C GLU A 45 -2.28 -18.50 -25.64
N ILE A 46 -1.10 -17.89 -25.76
CA ILE A 46 0.19 -18.58 -25.63
C ILE A 46 0.34 -19.21 -24.24
N LEU A 47 0.03 -18.48 -23.18
CA LEU A 47 0.12 -19.01 -21.82
C LEU A 47 -0.90 -20.13 -21.56
N GLU A 48 -2.13 -20.01 -22.07
CA GLU A 48 -3.14 -21.06 -21.96
C GLU A 48 -2.69 -22.34 -22.70
N ALA A 49 -2.12 -22.19 -23.89
CA ALA A 49 -1.59 -23.32 -24.66
C ALA A 49 -0.40 -24.00 -23.95
N ALA A 50 0.53 -23.21 -23.41
CA ALA A 50 1.69 -23.73 -22.67
C ALA A 50 1.24 -24.49 -21.40
N VAL A 51 0.31 -23.92 -20.65
CA VAL A 51 -0.24 -24.53 -19.42
C VAL A 51 -1.05 -25.81 -19.77
N ALA A 52 -1.82 -25.80 -20.86
CA ALA A 52 -2.55 -26.97 -21.33
C ALA A 52 -1.58 -28.13 -21.67
N GLN A 53 -0.47 -27.83 -22.33
CA GLN A 53 0.55 -28.83 -22.63
C GLN A 53 1.22 -29.36 -21.36
N LEU A 54 1.57 -28.48 -20.42
CA LEU A 54 2.12 -28.91 -19.14
C LEU A 54 1.16 -29.87 -18.40
N ASN A 55 -0.13 -29.57 -18.40
CA ASN A 55 -1.16 -30.45 -17.83
C ASN A 55 -1.22 -31.80 -18.56
N GLU A 56 -1.06 -31.79 -19.88
CA GLU A 56 -1.03 -33.05 -20.70
C GLU A 56 0.23 -33.87 -20.43
N SER A 57 1.39 -33.21 -20.26
CA SER A 57 2.66 -33.88 -19.93
C SER A 57 2.56 -34.56 -18.57
N ILE A 58 2.01 -33.90 -17.54
CA ILE A 58 1.71 -34.51 -16.23
C ILE A 58 0.83 -35.76 -16.41
N ARG A 59 -0.16 -35.69 -17.30
CA ARG A 59 -1.08 -36.80 -17.56
C ARG A 59 -0.36 -37.97 -18.24
N LYS A 60 0.56 -37.73 -19.14
CA LYS A 60 1.29 -38.75 -19.92
C LYS A 60 2.32 -39.50 -19.07
N GLU A 61 2.93 -38.87 -18.09
CA GLU A 61 3.95 -39.46 -17.23
C GLU A 61 3.37 -40.45 -16.17
N LYS A 62 2.99 -41.60 -16.63
CA LYS A 62 2.35 -42.63 -15.78
C LYS A 62 3.29 -43.18 -14.70
N ALA A 63 4.59 -43.32 -14.95
CA ALA A 63 5.56 -43.81 -13.97
C ALA A 63 5.67 -42.87 -12.77
N THR A 64 5.96 -41.59 -12.97
CA THR A 64 6.09 -40.58 -11.94
C THR A 64 4.79 -40.39 -11.17
N ARG A 65 3.64 -40.38 -11.85
CA ARG A 65 2.34 -40.33 -11.16
C ARG A 65 2.11 -41.53 -10.23
N LYS A 66 2.57 -42.74 -10.61
CA LYS A 66 2.48 -43.93 -9.77
C LYS A 66 3.37 -43.82 -8.56
N GLU A 67 4.60 -43.32 -8.68
CA GLU A 67 5.51 -43.03 -7.58
C GLU A 67 4.91 -42.03 -6.60
N LEU A 68 4.32 -40.95 -7.12
CA LEU A 68 3.66 -39.91 -6.32
C LEU A 68 2.32 -40.34 -5.73
N GLY A 69 1.84 -41.56 -6.04
CA GLY A 69 0.54 -42.06 -5.56
C GLY A 69 -0.68 -41.39 -6.19
N LEU A 70 -0.54 -40.77 -7.38
CA LEU A 70 -1.58 -39.96 -8.02
C LEU A 70 -2.46 -40.78 -8.96
N ILE A 71 -3.77 -40.79 -8.69
CA ILE A 71 -4.81 -41.38 -9.56
C ILE A 71 -5.59 -40.27 -10.24
N LEU A 72 -5.61 -40.27 -11.58
CA LEU A 72 -6.43 -39.34 -12.36
C LEU A 72 -7.92 -39.61 -12.15
N LYS A 73 -8.68 -38.61 -11.77
CA LYS A 73 -10.15 -38.70 -11.56
C LYS A 73 -10.94 -37.95 -12.63
N GLU A 74 -10.50 -36.76 -13.01
CA GLU A 74 -11.18 -35.93 -14.01
C GLU A 74 -10.14 -35.18 -14.85
N LYS A 75 -10.39 -35.07 -16.17
CA LYS A 75 -9.51 -34.40 -17.13
C LYS A 75 -10.01 -32.98 -17.40
N ASN A 76 -9.06 -32.05 -17.61
CA ASN A 76 -9.30 -30.70 -18.15
C ASN A 76 -10.40 -29.90 -17.45
N ARG A 77 -10.49 -30.01 -16.11
CA ARG A 77 -11.41 -29.20 -15.34
C ARG A 77 -11.01 -27.74 -15.40
N LYS A 78 -11.87 -26.90 -15.98
CA LYS A 78 -11.56 -25.48 -16.24
C LYS A 78 -11.43 -24.65 -14.96
N ARG A 79 -10.47 -23.75 -14.94
CA ARG A 79 -10.28 -22.69 -13.96
C ARG A 79 -9.97 -21.38 -14.65
N SER A 80 -10.73 -20.34 -14.32
CA SER A 80 -10.42 -18.97 -14.77
C SER A 80 -9.70 -18.21 -13.68
N ILE A 81 -8.63 -17.47 -14.05
CA ILE A 81 -7.87 -16.59 -13.17
C ILE A 81 -7.61 -15.27 -13.88
N LEU A 82 -7.91 -14.17 -13.22
CA LEU A 82 -7.60 -12.82 -13.72
C LEU A 82 -6.13 -12.50 -13.41
N THR A 83 -5.39 -12.17 -14.46
CA THR A 83 -3.98 -11.73 -14.40
C THR A 83 -3.84 -10.31 -14.95
N GLU A 84 -2.63 -9.77 -14.95
CA GLU A 84 -2.32 -8.46 -15.55
C GLU A 84 -2.46 -8.45 -17.08
N LEU A 85 -2.34 -9.61 -17.74
CA LEU A 85 -2.56 -9.76 -19.17
C LEU A 85 -4.06 -9.81 -19.51
N GLY A 86 -4.85 -10.41 -18.64
CA GLY A 86 -6.27 -10.67 -18.82
C GLY A 86 -6.71 -11.91 -18.06
N THR A 87 -7.89 -12.43 -18.37
CA THR A 87 -8.41 -13.67 -17.79
C THR A 87 -7.86 -14.87 -18.54
N LEU A 88 -7.12 -15.72 -17.81
CA LEU A 88 -6.63 -17.01 -18.31
C LEU A 88 -7.60 -18.13 -17.96
N ASN A 89 -7.87 -19.02 -18.92
CA ASN A 89 -8.70 -20.21 -18.75
C ASN A 89 -7.81 -21.46 -18.77
N LEU A 90 -7.49 -21.95 -17.59
CA LEU A 90 -6.52 -23.02 -17.41
C LEU A 90 -7.22 -24.38 -17.32
N PRO A 91 -6.98 -25.31 -18.26
CA PRO A 91 -7.41 -26.70 -18.13
C PRO A 91 -6.48 -27.40 -17.13
N ARG A 92 -7.04 -28.10 -16.15
CA ARG A 92 -6.27 -28.81 -15.13
C ARG A 92 -6.89 -30.14 -14.79
N ASP A 93 -6.05 -31.14 -14.61
CA ASP A 93 -6.47 -32.47 -14.24
C ASP A 93 -6.66 -32.59 -12.72
N TYR A 94 -7.68 -33.32 -12.32
CA TYR A 94 -8.01 -33.56 -10.93
C TYR A 94 -7.55 -34.96 -10.54
N PHE A 95 -6.69 -35.02 -9.53
CA PHE A 95 -6.07 -36.26 -9.07
C PHE A 95 -6.52 -36.57 -7.63
N PHE A 96 -6.55 -37.85 -7.31
CA PHE A 96 -6.60 -38.34 -5.94
C PHE A 96 -5.17 -38.78 -5.54
N ASP A 97 -4.64 -38.20 -4.48
CA ASP A 97 -3.33 -38.55 -3.93
C ASP A 97 -3.51 -39.58 -2.80
N LYS A 98 -3.08 -40.80 -3.06
CA LYS A 98 -3.15 -41.90 -2.09
C LYS A 98 -2.26 -41.72 -0.87
N THR A 99 -1.18 -40.93 -0.98
CA THR A 99 -0.18 -40.76 0.09
C THR A 99 -0.69 -39.87 1.20
N CYS A 100 -1.58 -38.93 0.89
CA CYS A 100 -2.18 -38.00 1.85
C CYS A 100 -3.72 -38.04 1.87
N ASP A 101 -4.34 -39.07 1.24
CA ASP A 101 -5.78 -39.32 1.19
C ASP A 101 -6.61 -38.08 0.85
N ARG A 102 -6.23 -37.37 -0.20
CA ARG A 102 -6.89 -36.13 -0.61
C ARG A 102 -6.92 -35.93 -2.12
N TYR A 103 -7.85 -35.07 -2.55
CA TYR A 103 -7.92 -34.63 -3.93
C TYR A 103 -7.07 -33.39 -4.16
N VAL A 104 -6.32 -33.38 -5.27
CA VAL A 104 -5.37 -32.32 -5.61
C VAL A 104 -5.43 -31.93 -7.08
N PHE A 105 -5.13 -30.68 -7.36
CA PHE A 105 -4.77 -30.19 -8.67
C PHE A 105 -3.25 -29.96 -8.70
N VAL A 106 -2.52 -30.90 -9.28
CA VAL A 106 -1.05 -30.82 -9.36
C VAL A 106 -0.62 -29.55 -10.07
N LEU A 107 -1.28 -29.20 -11.16
CA LEU A 107 -1.02 -27.98 -11.91
C LEU A 107 -1.17 -26.71 -11.07
N ASP A 108 -2.17 -26.62 -10.18
CA ASP A 108 -2.33 -25.46 -9.29
C ASP A 108 -1.12 -25.29 -8.35
N ALA A 109 -0.63 -26.41 -7.79
CA ALA A 109 0.55 -26.39 -6.92
C ALA A 109 1.81 -25.95 -7.67
N MET A 110 1.96 -26.40 -8.94
CA MET A 110 3.05 -26.02 -9.82
C MET A 110 3.06 -24.53 -10.15
N LEU A 111 1.90 -23.98 -10.45
CA LEU A 111 1.72 -22.56 -10.79
C LEU A 111 1.62 -21.65 -9.56
N GLY A 112 1.75 -22.18 -8.34
CA GLY A 112 1.61 -21.40 -7.11
C GLY A 112 0.20 -20.87 -6.87
N LEU A 113 -0.83 -21.47 -7.50
CA LEU A 113 -2.21 -21.04 -7.40
C LEU A 113 -2.87 -21.62 -6.14
N GLN A 114 -3.51 -20.76 -5.37
CA GLN A 114 -4.23 -21.17 -4.18
C GLN A 114 -5.64 -21.69 -4.50
N ARG A 115 -6.18 -22.50 -3.60
CA ARG A 115 -7.56 -22.99 -3.74
C ARG A 115 -8.56 -21.84 -3.79
N TYR A 116 -9.45 -21.87 -4.77
CA TYR A 116 -10.49 -20.84 -5.03
C TYR A 116 -9.96 -19.45 -5.38
N GLU A 117 -8.68 -19.30 -5.67
CA GLU A 117 -8.13 -18.04 -6.13
C GLU A 117 -8.60 -17.73 -7.56
N ARG A 118 -9.20 -16.56 -7.74
CA ARG A 118 -9.72 -16.07 -9.04
C ARG A 118 -8.96 -14.87 -9.56
N ILE A 119 -8.11 -14.29 -8.74
CA ILE A 119 -7.32 -13.09 -9.04
C ILE A 119 -5.87 -13.43 -8.69
N SER A 120 -4.96 -13.19 -9.62
CA SER A 120 -3.53 -13.47 -9.40
C SER A 120 -2.95 -12.59 -8.28
N GLY A 121 -1.84 -13.04 -7.69
CA GLY A 121 -1.16 -12.31 -6.63
C GLY A 121 -0.81 -10.87 -7.04
N ASN A 122 -0.26 -10.67 -8.24
CA ASN A 122 0.09 -9.34 -8.74
C ASN A 122 -1.13 -8.42 -8.91
N VAL A 123 -2.22 -8.92 -9.49
CA VAL A 123 -3.46 -8.12 -9.61
C VAL A 123 -4.00 -7.76 -8.23
N ARG A 124 -3.97 -8.71 -7.26
CA ARG A 124 -4.35 -8.45 -5.87
C ARG A 124 -3.50 -7.36 -5.24
N THR A 125 -2.19 -7.45 -5.38
CA THR A 125 -1.24 -6.46 -4.88
C THR A 125 -1.53 -5.08 -5.45
N ARG A 126 -1.69 -4.96 -6.77
CA ARG A 126 -2.04 -3.68 -7.42
C ARG A 126 -3.38 -3.12 -6.96
N LEU A 127 -4.41 -3.97 -6.82
CA LEU A 127 -5.72 -3.54 -6.30
C LEU A 127 -5.60 -2.92 -4.90
N VAL A 128 -4.81 -3.52 -4.02
CA VAL A 128 -4.61 -2.99 -2.66
C VAL A 128 -3.73 -1.75 -2.67
N THR A 129 -2.66 -1.72 -3.45
CA THR A 129 -1.80 -0.54 -3.62
C THR A 129 -2.63 0.67 -4.07
N GLU A 130 -3.42 0.54 -5.13
CA GLU A 130 -4.31 1.62 -5.59
C GLU A 130 -5.36 2.00 -4.54
N ALA A 131 -5.89 1.02 -3.79
CA ALA A 131 -6.90 1.27 -2.76
C ALA A 131 -6.38 2.08 -1.58
N THR A 132 -5.06 2.18 -1.38
CA THR A 132 -4.47 3.07 -0.37
C THR A 132 -4.67 4.55 -0.66
N ASP A 133 -4.85 4.92 -1.93
CA ASP A 133 -5.02 6.31 -2.36
C ASP A 133 -6.43 6.62 -2.89
N VAL A 134 -7.13 5.63 -3.46
CA VAL A 134 -8.45 5.82 -4.06
C VAL A 134 -9.51 4.88 -3.48
N SER A 135 -10.78 5.12 -3.82
CA SER A 135 -11.87 4.25 -3.39
C SER A 135 -11.74 2.83 -3.99
N TYR A 136 -12.30 1.81 -3.32
CA TYR A 136 -12.27 0.43 -3.81
C TYR A 136 -12.85 0.27 -5.22
N ALA A 137 -13.91 1.00 -5.53
CA ALA A 137 -14.49 1.00 -6.88
C ALA A 137 -13.53 1.60 -7.91
N LYS A 138 -12.85 2.70 -7.57
CA LYS A 138 -11.87 3.35 -8.43
C LYS A 138 -10.63 2.49 -8.63
N SER A 139 -10.13 1.85 -7.55
CA SER A 139 -9.04 0.87 -7.63
C SER A 139 -9.37 -0.28 -8.58
N ALA A 140 -10.57 -0.89 -8.44
CA ALA A 140 -11.04 -1.94 -9.34
C ALA A 140 -11.10 -1.46 -10.79
N GLN A 141 -11.57 -0.23 -11.03
CA GLN A 141 -11.63 0.38 -12.37
C GLN A 141 -10.24 0.59 -12.97
N ILE A 142 -9.29 1.14 -12.19
CA ILE A 142 -7.92 1.43 -12.65
C ILE A 142 -7.19 0.13 -13.00
N VAL A 143 -7.25 -0.87 -12.13
CA VAL A 143 -6.43 -2.08 -12.25
C VAL A 143 -7.01 -3.10 -13.22
N THR A 144 -8.34 -3.22 -13.26
CA THR A 144 -9.02 -4.33 -13.97
C THR A 144 -10.11 -3.87 -14.95
N GLY A 145 -10.20 -2.56 -15.24
CA GLY A 145 -11.30 -2.04 -16.07
C GLY A 145 -12.70 -2.29 -15.48
N GLY A 146 -12.78 -2.56 -14.16
CA GLY A 146 -14.06 -2.86 -13.50
C GLY A 146 -14.47 -4.34 -13.52
N SER A 147 -13.62 -5.24 -14.03
CA SER A 147 -13.89 -6.70 -14.01
C SER A 147 -13.96 -7.29 -12.61
N VAL A 148 -13.41 -6.60 -11.61
CA VAL A 148 -13.41 -6.97 -10.20
C VAL A 148 -14.34 -6.05 -9.42
N SER A 149 -15.13 -6.62 -8.51
CA SER A 149 -16.04 -5.83 -7.68
C SER A 149 -15.28 -5.09 -6.55
N ARG A 150 -15.85 -3.97 -6.06
CA ARG A 150 -15.34 -3.28 -4.85
C ARG A 150 -15.23 -4.21 -3.63
N GLN A 151 -16.13 -5.20 -3.52
CA GLN A 151 -16.10 -6.18 -2.42
C GLN A 151 -14.87 -7.08 -2.51
N SER A 152 -14.44 -7.45 -3.73
CA SER A 152 -13.23 -8.24 -3.93
C SER A 152 -11.97 -7.47 -3.51
N VAL A 153 -11.94 -6.13 -3.71
CA VAL A 153 -10.85 -5.28 -3.21
C VAL A 153 -10.84 -5.27 -1.68
N GLY A 154 -11.99 -5.08 -1.01
CA GLY A 154 -12.09 -5.19 0.45
C GLY A 154 -11.64 -6.55 0.96
N ASN A 155 -12.06 -7.64 0.32
CA ASN A 155 -11.63 -8.99 0.68
C ASN A 155 -10.11 -9.21 0.48
N ALA A 156 -9.49 -8.53 -0.48
CA ALA A 156 -8.04 -8.56 -0.67
C ALA A 156 -7.32 -7.83 0.47
N ILE A 157 -7.81 -6.67 0.89
CA ILE A 157 -7.28 -5.91 2.04
C ILE A 157 -7.34 -6.73 3.32
N CYS A 158 -8.46 -7.41 3.60
CA CYS A 158 -8.59 -8.28 4.78
C CYS A 158 -7.61 -9.46 4.80
N LYS A 159 -6.94 -9.77 3.68
CA LYS A 159 -5.90 -10.80 3.62
C LYS A 159 -4.49 -10.28 3.89
N LEU A 160 -4.26 -8.99 3.97
CA LEU A 160 -2.96 -8.44 4.30
C LEU A 160 -2.44 -9.02 5.63
N THR A 161 -1.15 -9.31 5.66
CA THR A 161 -0.41 -9.62 6.88
C THR A 161 0.02 -8.34 7.57
N VAL A 162 0.67 -8.43 8.70
CA VAL A 162 1.32 -7.29 9.35
C VAL A 162 2.46 -6.80 8.46
N LEU A 163 2.49 -5.49 8.21
CA LEU A 163 3.47 -4.84 7.35
C LEU A 163 4.40 -3.98 8.22
N GLU A 164 5.67 -4.32 8.21
CA GLU A 164 6.71 -3.55 8.89
C GLU A 164 7.77 -3.11 7.88
N LYS A 165 8.18 -1.85 7.94
CA LYS A 165 9.26 -1.32 7.13
C LYS A 165 10.50 -1.20 8.01
N GLU A 166 11.51 -2.00 7.70
CA GLU A 166 12.83 -1.89 8.32
C GLU A 166 13.56 -0.64 7.81
N PRO A 167 14.52 -0.10 8.58
CA PRO A 167 15.37 0.99 8.13
C PRO A 167 16.10 0.64 6.82
N ASP A 168 16.28 1.62 5.94
CA ASP A 168 16.96 1.42 4.65
C ASP A 168 18.50 1.29 4.79
N TRP A 169 19.03 1.38 5.99
CA TRP A 169 20.46 1.29 6.30
C TRP A 169 20.79 0.17 7.29
N ILE A 170 21.94 -0.44 7.11
CA ILE A 170 22.40 -1.59 7.90
C ILE A 170 23.01 -1.13 9.23
N GLU A 171 23.82 -0.06 9.22
CA GLU A 171 24.46 0.49 10.41
C GLU A 171 23.58 1.53 11.08
N LYS A 172 23.48 1.49 12.42
CA LYS A 172 22.70 2.46 13.19
C LYS A 172 23.19 3.88 12.96
N LYS A 173 22.29 4.76 12.58
CA LYS A 173 22.59 6.15 12.30
C LYS A 173 22.87 6.93 13.58
N LYS A 174 23.88 7.79 13.57
CA LYS A 174 24.18 8.69 14.70
C LYS A 174 23.50 10.03 14.47
N VAL A 175 22.61 10.40 15.36
CA VAL A 175 21.90 11.68 15.35
C VAL A 175 21.88 12.27 16.75
N LYS A 176 21.89 13.60 16.86
CA LYS A 176 21.81 14.29 18.15
C LYS A 176 20.39 14.49 18.59
N GLU A 177 19.48 14.76 17.65
CA GLU A 177 18.09 15.08 17.93
C GLU A 177 17.16 14.27 17.04
N LEU A 178 16.04 13.84 17.62
CA LEU A 178 14.90 13.26 16.91
C LEU A 178 13.64 14.06 17.20
N HIS A 179 12.80 14.20 16.21
CA HIS A 179 11.49 14.81 16.33
C HIS A 179 10.41 13.77 16.07
N VAL A 180 9.55 13.57 17.04
CA VAL A 180 8.43 12.63 16.97
C VAL A 180 7.14 13.46 16.95
N TYR A 181 6.38 13.33 15.86
CA TYR A 181 5.08 13.98 15.71
C TYR A 181 3.99 12.94 15.97
N ALA A 182 3.14 13.18 16.94
CA ALA A 182 2.06 12.29 17.33
C ALA A 182 0.72 13.02 17.34
N ASP A 183 -0.25 12.48 16.61
CA ASP A 183 -1.60 13.05 16.49
C ASP A 183 -2.58 11.97 16.04
N GLU A 184 -3.86 12.29 15.93
CA GLU A 184 -4.93 11.34 15.63
C GLU A 184 -5.87 11.83 14.55
N ASP A 185 -6.35 10.90 13.71
CA ASP A 185 -7.43 11.14 12.76
C ASP A 185 -8.75 10.55 13.27
N HIS A 186 -9.86 11.24 13.02
CA HIS A 186 -11.20 10.82 13.41
C HIS A 186 -11.96 10.25 12.23
N VAL A 187 -12.03 8.93 12.12
CA VAL A 187 -12.59 8.22 10.99
C VAL A 187 -13.96 7.64 11.28
N HIS A 188 -14.91 7.78 10.34
CA HIS A 188 -16.25 7.22 10.47
C HIS A 188 -16.31 5.73 10.17
N LEU A 189 -16.91 4.95 11.08
CA LEU A 189 -17.14 3.50 10.87
C LEU A 189 -18.55 3.22 10.36
N GLN A 190 -18.65 2.17 9.53
CA GLN A 190 -19.91 1.53 9.18
C GLN A 190 -20.39 0.72 10.37
N LYS A 191 -21.56 1.08 10.94
CA LYS A 191 -22.18 0.28 11.99
C LYS A 191 -23.53 -0.23 11.54
N PRO A 192 -23.92 -1.44 11.97
CA PRO A 192 -25.27 -1.94 11.78
C PRO A 192 -26.28 -0.98 12.40
N LYS A 193 -27.45 -0.78 11.75
CA LYS A 193 -28.49 0.15 12.20
C LYS A 193 -28.96 -0.06 13.66
N LYS A 194 -28.73 -1.24 14.23
CA LYS A 194 -29.14 -1.62 15.60
C LYS A 194 -28.15 -1.20 16.70
N GLU A 195 -26.93 -0.83 16.36
CA GLU A 195 -25.92 -0.41 17.33
C GLU A 195 -25.87 1.11 17.45
N ALA A 196 -26.64 1.67 18.40
CA ALA A 196 -26.58 3.08 18.81
C ALA A 196 -25.28 3.32 19.61
N GLY A 197 -24.17 3.62 18.95
CA GLY A 197 -22.89 3.95 19.59
C GLY A 197 -22.12 5.01 18.81
N LYS A 198 -20.99 5.48 19.34
CA LYS A 198 -20.09 6.41 18.65
C LYS A 198 -19.71 5.83 17.29
N LYS A 199 -20.03 6.53 16.21
CA LYS A 199 -19.75 6.11 14.82
C LYS A 199 -18.30 6.40 14.40
N GLY A 200 -17.50 7.04 15.25
CA GLY A 200 -16.12 7.41 14.97
C GLY A 200 -15.11 6.47 15.62
N LYS A 201 -14.00 6.24 14.94
CA LYS A 201 -12.80 5.59 15.48
C LYS A 201 -11.65 6.59 15.45
N ILE A 202 -10.88 6.62 16.51
CA ILE A 202 -9.63 7.38 16.59
C ILE A 202 -8.52 6.49 16.00
N VAL A 203 -7.80 7.05 15.03
CA VAL A 203 -6.67 6.40 14.37
C VAL A 203 -5.41 7.17 14.74
N PRO A 204 -4.62 6.72 15.72
CA PRO A 204 -3.38 7.37 16.10
C PRO A 204 -2.29 7.17 15.03
N LEU A 205 -1.55 8.25 14.76
CA LEU A 205 -0.37 8.25 13.89
C LEU A 205 0.83 8.81 14.66
N VAL A 206 1.95 8.13 14.56
CA VAL A 206 3.24 8.62 15.04
C VAL A 206 4.20 8.70 13.87
N SER A 207 4.94 9.80 13.76
CA SER A 207 5.96 10.00 12.73
C SER A 207 7.29 10.38 13.38
N VAL A 208 8.33 9.60 13.14
CA VAL A 208 9.70 9.86 13.61
C VAL A 208 10.48 10.53 12.47
N THR A 209 11.20 11.62 12.77
CA THR A 209 12.02 12.35 11.79
C THR A 209 13.33 12.84 12.41
N GLU A 210 14.32 13.11 11.58
CA GLU A 210 15.60 13.69 11.98
C GLU A 210 15.56 15.23 12.05
N GLY A 211 14.37 15.82 11.93
CA GLY A 211 14.13 17.25 11.93
C GLY A 211 13.44 17.75 10.68
N THR A 212 13.56 19.03 10.40
CA THR A 212 12.97 19.69 9.24
C THR A 212 13.96 20.61 8.56
N GLU A 213 13.93 20.66 7.24
CA GLU A 213 14.67 21.59 6.41
C GLU A 213 13.74 22.62 5.77
N SER A 214 14.24 23.83 5.52
CA SER A 214 13.50 24.86 4.82
C SER A 214 13.62 24.66 3.32
N ASN A 215 12.48 24.56 2.64
CA ASN A 215 12.40 24.55 1.17
C ASN A 215 11.54 25.75 0.72
N GLY A 216 12.16 26.91 0.67
CA GLY A 216 11.48 28.18 0.39
C GLY A 216 10.46 28.52 1.49
N ARG A 217 9.17 28.65 1.11
CA ARG A 217 8.07 28.91 2.07
C ARG A 217 7.57 27.66 2.78
N ARG A 218 7.98 26.47 2.36
CA ARG A 218 7.54 25.17 2.93
C ARG A 218 8.67 24.55 3.74
N ARG A 219 8.30 23.70 4.68
CA ARG A 219 9.22 22.85 5.42
C ARG A 219 9.04 21.42 4.96
N LYS A 220 10.15 20.70 4.84
CA LYS A 220 10.17 19.27 4.54
C LYS A 220 10.77 18.54 5.73
N THR A 221 10.17 17.44 6.14
CA THR A 221 10.71 16.54 7.16
C THR A 221 11.89 15.75 6.60
N ILE A 222 12.93 15.55 7.40
CA ILE A 222 14.12 14.78 7.07
C ILE A 222 13.90 13.36 7.52
N CYS A 223 14.06 12.39 6.61
CA CYS A 223 13.91 10.96 6.86
C CYS A 223 12.64 10.60 7.66
N PRO A 224 11.43 11.00 7.22
CA PRO A 224 10.22 10.68 7.95
C PRO A 224 9.92 9.19 7.90
N MET A 225 9.57 8.60 9.04
CA MET A 225 9.05 7.25 9.17
C MET A 225 7.73 7.29 9.95
N HIS A 226 6.67 6.77 9.37
CA HIS A 226 5.31 6.83 9.89
C HIS A 226 4.91 5.48 10.49
N PHE A 227 4.07 5.52 11.54
CA PHE A 227 3.62 4.32 12.25
C PHE A 227 2.12 4.43 12.58
N VAL A 228 1.42 3.32 12.36
CA VAL A 228 0.03 3.12 12.76
C VAL A 228 -0.14 1.68 13.23
N ASP A 229 -0.91 1.44 14.27
CA ASP A 229 -1.26 0.08 14.70
C ASP A 229 -2.53 -0.43 14.02
N GLU A 230 -2.57 -1.72 13.61
CA GLU A 230 -3.72 -2.34 12.91
C GLU A 230 -5.01 -2.28 13.77
N HIS A 231 -4.87 -2.41 15.09
CA HIS A 231 -6.00 -2.41 16.03
C HIS A 231 -6.20 -1.06 16.72
N PHE A 232 -5.37 -0.06 16.35
CA PHE A 232 -5.36 1.28 16.95
C PHE A 232 -5.05 1.26 18.45
N ASP A 233 -4.21 0.30 18.86
CA ASP A 233 -3.70 0.22 20.22
C ASP A 233 -2.49 1.16 20.37
N SER A 234 -2.64 2.16 21.21
CA SER A 234 -1.59 3.17 21.41
C SER A 234 -0.32 2.60 22.08
N LYS A 235 -0.46 1.58 22.91
CA LYS A 235 0.68 0.94 23.57
C LYS A 235 1.47 0.09 22.57
N ALA A 236 0.78 -0.70 21.76
CA ALA A 236 1.41 -1.46 20.68
C ALA A 236 2.11 -0.52 19.68
N LEU A 237 1.45 0.59 19.31
CA LEU A 237 2.03 1.61 18.45
C LEU A 237 3.33 2.18 19.01
N TRP A 238 3.35 2.57 20.29
CA TRP A 238 4.57 3.11 20.92
C TRP A 238 5.69 2.07 21.01
N ASN A 239 5.37 0.81 21.32
CA ASN A 239 6.36 -0.28 21.30
C ASN A 239 7.02 -0.44 19.91
N THR A 240 6.23 -0.32 18.84
CA THR A 240 6.75 -0.37 17.46
C THR A 240 7.66 0.83 17.17
N VAL A 241 7.28 2.03 17.59
CA VAL A 241 8.09 3.26 17.44
C VAL A 241 9.42 3.15 18.20
N GLU A 242 9.38 2.69 19.45
CA GLU A 242 10.57 2.48 20.27
C GLU A 242 11.50 1.43 19.65
N GLY A 243 10.95 0.31 19.19
CA GLY A 243 11.70 -0.73 18.49
C GLY A 243 12.36 -0.20 17.21
N TYR A 244 11.68 0.64 16.44
CA TYR A 244 12.25 1.29 15.28
C TYR A 244 13.41 2.22 15.65
N ILE A 245 13.24 3.11 16.65
CA ILE A 245 14.30 4.02 17.11
C ILE A 245 15.54 3.23 17.53
N GLN A 246 15.35 2.14 18.27
CA GLN A 246 16.45 1.28 18.72
C GLN A 246 17.16 0.54 17.57
N LYS A 247 16.43 0.15 16.52
CA LYS A 247 17.00 -0.49 15.33
C LYS A 247 17.71 0.51 14.41
N ALA A 248 17.09 1.67 14.19
CA ALA A 248 17.53 2.64 13.19
C ALA A 248 18.67 3.53 13.67
N TYR A 249 18.73 3.84 14.97
CA TYR A 249 19.64 4.84 15.52
C TYR A 249 20.53 4.30 16.63
N ALA A 250 21.73 4.87 16.72
CA ALA A 250 22.62 4.65 17.88
C ALA A 250 22.08 5.49 19.06
N VAL A 251 21.30 4.85 19.93
CA VAL A 251 20.55 5.52 21.03
C VAL A 251 21.47 6.37 21.92
N ASP A 252 22.70 5.90 22.17
CA ASP A 252 23.69 6.62 22.97
C ASP A 252 24.15 7.95 22.34
N SER A 253 23.93 8.14 21.02
CA SER A 253 24.24 9.39 20.32
C SER A 253 23.11 10.41 20.37
N ILE A 254 21.92 10.00 20.79
CA ILE A 254 20.75 10.87 20.85
C ILE A 254 20.78 11.69 22.12
N GLU A 255 20.93 13.01 21.98
CA GLU A 255 20.93 13.95 23.09
C GLU A 255 19.49 14.31 23.51
N LYS A 256 18.56 14.42 22.53
CA LYS A 256 17.16 14.81 22.74
C LYS A 256 16.20 14.12 21.77
N ILE A 257 15.02 13.76 22.30
CA ILE A 257 13.85 13.33 21.51
C ILE A 257 12.70 14.26 21.82
N TYR A 258 12.32 15.11 20.86
CA TYR A 258 11.21 16.04 20.99
C TYR A 258 9.91 15.39 20.54
N VAL A 259 8.95 15.16 21.45
CA VAL A 259 7.62 14.65 21.12
C VAL A 259 6.65 15.81 20.98
N HIS A 260 6.24 16.08 19.74
CA HIS A 260 5.29 17.13 19.37
C HIS A 260 3.87 16.59 19.42
N ALA A 261 3.02 17.15 20.27
CA ALA A 261 1.68 16.66 20.54
C ALA A 261 0.70 17.76 20.92
N ASP A 262 -0.59 17.45 20.85
CA ASP A 262 -1.66 18.32 21.30
C ASP A 262 -1.91 18.25 22.84
N GLY A 263 -1.20 17.36 23.54
CA GLY A 263 -1.34 17.10 24.98
C GLY A 263 -2.23 15.90 25.30
N GLY A 264 -2.58 15.06 24.31
CA GLY A 264 -3.35 13.83 24.50
C GLY A 264 -2.70 12.85 25.48
N GLY A 265 -3.49 12.21 26.33
CA GLY A 265 -2.98 11.29 27.38
C GLY A 265 -2.22 10.10 26.81
N TRP A 266 -2.62 9.55 25.68
CA TRP A 266 -1.97 8.42 25.02
C TRP A 266 -0.58 8.81 24.47
N ILE A 267 -0.39 10.08 24.08
CA ILE A 267 0.89 10.58 23.56
C ILE A 267 1.89 10.74 24.71
N ARG A 268 1.43 11.26 25.87
CA ARG A 268 2.29 11.39 27.06
C ARG A 268 2.78 10.06 27.63
N SER A 269 2.14 8.96 27.25
CA SER A 269 2.57 7.62 27.67
C SER A 269 3.68 7.03 26.82
N GLY A 270 3.99 7.64 25.67
CA GLY A 270 5.01 7.13 24.74
C GLY A 270 6.43 7.53 25.11
N LEU A 271 7.39 6.73 24.64
CA LEU A 271 8.84 6.94 24.79
C LEU A 271 9.31 7.17 26.23
N LYS A 272 8.64 6.56 27.22
CA LYS A 272 8.99 6.71 28.64
C LYS A 272 10.33 6.10 29.00
N ASP A 273 10.76 5.09 28.24
CA ASP A 273 12.02 4.38 28.46
C ASP A 273 13.23 5.15 27.90
N PHE A 274 13.00 6.26 27.19
CA PHE A 274 14.05 7.15 26.72
C PHE A 274 14.14 8.38 27.64
N ALA A 275 15.16 8.40 28.50
CA ALA A 275 15.37 9.45 29.49
C ALA A 275 15.52 10.87 28.88
N GLN A 276 15.97 10.95 27.61
CA GLN A 276 16.17 12.18 26.87
C GLN A 276 14.90 12.71 26.18
N THR A 277 13.72 12.12 26.44
CA THR A 277 12.46 12.52 25.84
C THR A 277 11.92 13.82 26.48
N GLU A 278 11.59 14.80 25.65
CA GLU A 278 10.95 16.05 26.03
C GLU A 278 9.65 16.26 25.25
N HIS A 279 8.54 16.35 25.97
CA HIS A 279 7.25 16.70 25.36
C HIS A 279 7.15 18.18 25.06
N VAL A 280 6.75 18.51 23.85
CA VAL A 280 6.61 19.86 23.32
C VAL A 280 5.20 20.03 22.75
N LEU A 281 4.50 21.10 23.17
CA LEU A 281 3.16 21.31 22.63
C LEU A 281 3.19 21.63 21.15
N ASP A 282 2.27 21.05 20.37
CA ASP A 282 2.11 21.39 18.95
C ASP A 282 1.67 22.85 18.78
N GLY A 283 2.43 23.58 17.95
CA GLY A 283 2.19 24.99 17.70
C GLY A 283 0.89 25.28 16.97
N PHE A 284 0.41 24.36 16.14
CA PHE A 284 -0.85 24.52 15.42
C PHE A 284 -2.04 24.57 16.39
N HIS A 285 -2.11 23.63 17.32
CA HIS A 285 -3.17 23.59 18.30
C HIS A 285 -3.15 24.80 19.26
N LEU A 286 -1.99 25.23 19.73
CA LEU A 286 -1.86 26.44 20.53
C LEU A 286 -2.35 27.67 19.76
N GLU A 287 -1.92 27.84 18.51
CA GLU A 287 -2.34 28.98 17.70
C GLU A 287 -3.83 28.96 17.39
N LYS A 288 -4.42 27.79 17.16
CA LYS A 288 -5.87 27.60 16.98
C LYS A 288 -6.66 28.08 18.20
N TYR A 289 -6.23 27.71 19.42
CA TYR A 289 -6.86 28.18 20.66
C TYR A 289 -6.67 29.69 20.86
N LEU A 290 -5.47 30.22 20.61
CA LEU A 290 -5.20 31.65 20.69
C LEU A 290 -6.04 32.47 19.70
N ARG A 291 -6.21 32.02 18.48
CA ARG A 291 -7.07 32.68 17.48
C ARG A 291 -8.52 32.63 17.89
N ARG A 292 -9.00 31.49 18.40
CA ARG A 292 -10.38 31.29 18.82
C ARG A 292 -10.74 32.20 19.97
N ILE A 293 -9.88 32.34 21.00
CA ILE A 293 -10.13 33.24 22.12
C ILE A 293 -10.01 34.71 21.71
N SER A 294 -9.00 35.06 20.85
CA SER A 294 -8.82 36.43 20.37
C SER A 294 -10.01 36.92 19.51
N ALA A 295 -10.62 36.03 18.73
CA ALA A 295 -11.84 36.36 17.98
C ALA A 295 -13.05 36.68 18.87
N ARG A 296 -13.10 36.15 20.09
CA ARG A 296 -14.16 36.45 21.07
C ARG A 296 -13.95 37.78 21.81
N PHE A 297 -12.70 38.24 21.88
CA PHE A 297 -12.29 39.46 22.59
C PHE A 297 -11.33 40.30 21.72
N PRO A 298 -11.79 40.85 20.59
CA PRO A 298 -10.91 41.43 19.56
C PRO A 298 -10.10 42.63 20.00
N LYS A 299 -10.59 43.40 20.99
CA LYS A 299 -9.94 44.62 21.46
C LYS A 299 -8.78 44.38 22.45
N LYS A 300 -8.52 43.14 22.86
CA LYS A 300 -7.57 42.88 23.98
C LYS A 300 -6.19 42.41 23.56
N ASN A 301 -5.90 42.26 22.27
CA ASN A 301 -4.61 41.78 21.78
C ASN A 301 -4.12 40.50 22.51
N LEU A 302 -5.05 39.57 22.80
CA LEU A 302 -4.82 38.41 23.67
C LEU A 302 -3.68 37.52 23.16
N ARG A 303 -3.60 37.32 21.87
CA ARG A 303 -2.52 36.52 21.27
C ARG A 303 -1.14 37.02 21.70
N ILE A 304 -0.89 38.32 21.54
CA ILE A 304 0.40 38.94 21.91
C ILE A 304 0.63 38.84 23.43
N ARG A 305 -0.37 39.15 24.21
CA ARG A 305 -0.29 39.13 25.70
C ARG A 305 0.00 37.75 26.26
N PHE A 306 -0.70 36.72 25.78
CA PHE A 306 -0.46 35.33 26.20
C PHE A 306 0.88 34.81 25.71
N CYS A 307 1.28 35.06 24.44
CA CYS A 307 2.60 34.68 23.95
C CYS A 307 3.72 35.26 24.82
N LYS A 308 3.62 36.55 25.21
CA LYS A 308 4.59 37.18 26.10
C LYS A 308 4.62 36.55 27.51
N ALA A 309 3.46 36.15 28.06
CA ALA A 309 3.41 35.42 29.31
C ALA A 309 4.06 34.01 29.22
N PHE A 310 3.86 33.31 28.10
CA PHE A 310 4.50 32.02 27.88
C PHE A 310 6.02 32.16 27.73
N GLU A 311 6.52 33.14 26.96
CA GLU A 311 7.94 33.41 26.80
C GLU A 311 8.63 33.76 28.14
N GLN A 312 7.93 34.49 29.02
CA GLN A 312 8.43 34.89 30.33
C GLN A 312 8.18 33.82 31.42
N ASN A 313 7.52 32.72 31.10
CA ASN A 313 7.04 31.70 32.04
C ASN A 313 6.23 32.33 33.21
N ASP A 314 5.46 33.37 32.89
CA ASP A 314 4.66 34.11 33.90
C ASP A 314 3.24 33.53 33.98
N ARG A 315 3.10 32.43 34.73
CA ARG A 315 1.81 31.77 34.96
C ARG A 315 0.82 32.64 35.70
N LYS A 316 1.32 33.46 36.66
CA LYS A 316 0.46 34.36 37.44
C LYS A 316 -0.22 35.37 36.53
N LYS A 317 0.54 35.97 35.60
CA LYS A 317 0.01 36.93 34.63
C LYS A 317 -0.99 36.28 33.66
N ALA A 318 -0.75 35.05 33.23
CA ALA A 318 -1.70 34.31 32.40
C ALA A 318 -3.02 34.02 33.15
N ASP A 319 -2.94 33.62 34.42
CA ASP A 319 -4.13 33.41 35.27
C ASP A 319 -4.89 34.72 35.55
N GLN A 320 -4.20 35.85 35.78
CA GLN A 320 -4.85 37.17 35.89
C GLN A 320 -5.62 37.53 34.61
N MET A 321 -5.00 37.35 33.45
CA MET A 321 -5.67 37.57 32.15
C MET A 321 -6.90 36.68 31.96
N LEU A 322 -6.85 35.43 32.40
CA LEU A 322 -8.03 34.56 32.39
C LEU A 322 -9.14 35.02 33.30
N GLN A 323 -8.80 35.51 34.51
CA GLN A 323 -9.79 36.09 35.44
C GLN A 323 -10.47 37.33 34.85
N GLU A 324 -9.70 38.23 34.23
CA GLU A 324 -10.25 39.40 33.51
C GLU A 324 -11.23 38.97 32.39
N LEU A 325 -10.89 37.91 31.64
CA LEU A 325 -11.75 37.39 30.58
C LEU A 325 -13.00 36.71 31.13
N TYR A 326 -12.92 36.03 32.28
CA TYR A 326 -14.07 35.43 32.93
C TYR A 326 -15.07 36.49 33.41
N ALA A 327 -14.57 37.58 34.02
CA ALA A 327 -15.41 38.69 34.48
C ALA A 327 -16.11 39.37 33.28
N GLU A 328 -15.41 39.58 32.16
CA GLU A 328 -15.99 40.20 30.96
C GLU A 328 -16.99 39.28 30.23
N ALA A 329 -16.79 37.96 30.31
CA ALA A 329 -17.67 36.95 29.70
C ALA A 329 -18.96 36.72 30.56
N GLU A 330 -19.12 37.36 31.69
CA GLU A 330 -20.29 37.19 32.55
C GLU A 330 -21.56 37.59 31.80
N GLY A 331 -22.54 36.67 31.74
CA GLY A 331 -23.77 36.85 30.98
C GLY A 331 -23.74 36.27 29.53
N ASP A 332 -22.57 36.04 28.92
CA ASP A 332 -22.47 35.37 27.62
C ASP A 332 -21.98 33.93 27.77
N LYS A 333 -22.90 32.97 27.64
CA LYS A 333 -22.62 31.53 27.75
C LYS A 333 -21.55 31.03 26.73
N ARG A 334 -21.48 31.65 25.53
CA ARG A 334 -20.50 31.24 24.47
C ARG A 334 -19.11 31.75 24.80
N GLN A 335 -18.99 33.00 25.29
CA GLN A 335 -17.73 33.56 25.74
C GLN A 335 -17.22 32.83 26.97
N THR A 336 -18.05 32.64 27.99
CA THR A 336 -17.72 31.92 29.24
C THR A 336 -17.19 30.50 28.90
N LYS A 337 -17.86 29.76 28.01
CA LYS A 337 -17.41 28.44 27.57
C LYS A 337 -16.03 28.50 26.88
N ALA A 338 -15.82 29.48 26.01
CA ALA A 338 -14.55 29.62 25.29
C ALA A 338 -13.39 29.96 26.27
N VAL A 339 -13.61 30.83 27.26
CA VAL A 339 -12.61 31.16 28.30
C VAL A 339 -12.28 29.93 29.13
N LYS A 340 -13.31 29.17 29.54
CA LYS A 340 -13.14 27.93 30.31
C LYS A 340 -12.30 26.88 29.54
N GLU A 341 -12.65 26.62 28.29
CA GLU A 341 -11.91 25.69 27.44
C GLU A 341 -10.45 26.12 27.24
N PHE A 342 -10.23 27.40 26.93
CA PHE A 342 -8.89 27.94 26.73
C PHE A 342 -8.08 27.93 28.06
N GLY A 343 -8.66 28.32 29.17
CA GLY A 343 -8.02 28.31 30.50
C GLY A 343 -7.62 26.90 30.93
N SER A 344 -8.50 25.90 30.72
CA SER A 344 -8.17 24.50 30.98
C SER A 344 -7.04 24.02 30.09
N TYR A 345 -7.09 24.36 28.81
CA TYR A 345 -6.06 23.96 27.85
C TYR A 345 -4.67 24.47 28.22
N ILE A 346 -4.52 25.76 28.49
CA ILE A 346 -3.20 26.33 28.82
C ILE A 346 -2.69 25.87 30.19
N ARG A 347 -3.59 25.66 31.19
CA ARG A 347 -3.17 25.17 32.51
C ARG A 347 -2.66 23.74 32.47
N ASN A 348 -3.33 22.87 31.67
CA ASN A 348 -2.95 21.46 31.51
C ASN A 348 -1.68 21.27 30.72
N ASN A 349 -1.33 22.22 29.84
CA ASN A 349 -0.20 22.11 28.92
C ASN A 349 0.85 23.23 29.15
N TRP A 350 0.88 23.84 30.35
CA TRP A 350 1.72 25.01 30.62
C TRP A 350 3.21 24.75 30.37
N GLU A 351 3.72 23.65 30.91
CA GLU A 351 5.13 23.30 30.82
C GLU A 351 5.56 23.03 29.36
N GLU A 352 4.73 22.35 28.60
CA GLU A 352 4.98 22.03 27.18
C GLU A 352 4.92 23.30 26.30
N ILE A 353 4.01 24.25 26.63
CA ILE A 353 3.91 25.55 25.96
C ILE A 353 5.18 26.38 26.21
N VAL A 354 5.58 26.49 27.48
CA VAL A 354 6.77 27.27 27.91
C VAL A 354 8.04 26.66 27.29
N ARG A 355 8.15 25.33 27.32
CA ARG A 355 9.28 24.59 26.72
C ARG A 355 9.40 24.90 25.24
N ARG A 356 8.29 24.83 24.49
CA ARG A 356 8.27 25.18 23.07
C ARG A 356 8.79 26.59 22.81
N LYS A 357 8.37 27.56 23.61
CA LYS A 357 8.80 28.96 23.44
C LYS A 357 10.27 29.16 23.77
N ARG A 358 10.79 28.40 24.73
CA ARG A 358 12.18 28.49 25.17
C ARG A 358 13.17 27.85 24.18
N LEU A 359 12.77 26.75 23.56
CA LEU A 359 13.63 25.96 22.68
C LEU A 359 13.67 26.50 21.23
N ASP A 360 12.89 27.53 20.89
CA ASP A 360 12.76 28.08 19.55
C ASP A 360 12.57 27.01 18.46
N ILE A 361 11.82 25.95 18.82
CA ILE A 361 11.56 24.81 17.94
C ILE A 361 10.80 25.28 16.70
N PRO A 362 11.27 24.99 15.51
CA PRO A 362 10.60 25.35 14.27
C PRO A 362 9.16 24.86 14.24
N GLY A 363 8.30 25.52 13.47
CA GLY A 363 6.86 25.24 13.40
C GLY A 363 6.57 23.75 13.21
N SER A 364 5.39 23.34 13.70
CA SER A 364 4.93 21.97 13.69
C SER A 364 4.65 21.46 12.27
N CYS A 365 4.98 20.18 12.03
CA CYS A 365 4.58 19.44 10.84
C CYS A 365 3.46 18.43 11.15
N THR A 366 2.94 18.36 12.37
CA THR A 366 1.98 17.34 12.84
C THR A 366 0.72 17.29 12.00
N GLU A 367 0.04 18.43 11.80
CA GLU A 367 -1.17 18.53 10.98
C GLU A 367 -0.91 18.10 9.52
N GLY A 368 0.26 18.47 8.97
CA GLY A 368 0.67 18.04 7.62
C GLY A 368 0.86 16.54 7.53
N GLN A 369 1.48 15.93 8.54
CA GLN A 369 1.68 14.48 8.57
C GLN A 369 0.34 13.73 8.64
N ILE A 370 -0.54 14.11 9.57
CA ILE A 370 -1.86 13.47 9.70
C ILE A 370 -2.68 13.64 8.42
N SER A 371 -2.71 14.86 7.85
CA SER A 371 -3.47 15.16 6.65
C SER A 371 -3.02 14.30 5.46
N HIS A 372 -1.72 14.28 5.17
CA HIS A 372 -1.20 13.58 3.98
C HIS A 372 -1.10 12.07 4.15
N VAL A 373 -0.89 11.60 5.38
CA VAL A 373 -0.75 10.16 5.62
C VAL A 373 -2.12 9.50 5.80
N LEU A 374 -3.01 10.07 6.62
CA LEU A 374 -4.30 9.44 6.96
C LEU A 374 -5.51 10.19 6.38
N SER A 375 -5.66 11.49 6.69
CA SER A 375 -6.95 12.18 6.50
C SER A 375 -7.36 12.28 5.03
N GLU A 376 -6.42 12.48 4.10
CA GLU A 376 -6.70 12.50 2.66
C GLU A 376 -7.43 11.24 2.19
N ARG A 377 -7.12 10.09 2.81
CA ARG A 377 -7.71 8.82 2.41
C ARG A 377 -8.91 8.40 3.25
N PHE A 378 -8.87 8.66 4.56
CA PHE A 378 -9.79 8.01 5.49
C PHE A 378 -10.89 8.91 6.04
N SER A 379 -10.68 10.22 6.14
CA SER A 379 -11.63 11.13 6.77
C SER A 379 -12.05 12.33 5.92
N ARG A 380 -11.29 12.74 4.91
CA ARG A 380 -11.60 13.92 4.08
C ARG A 380 -12.88 13.70 3.26
N ASP A 381 -13.03 12.55 2.64
CA ASP A 381 -14.22 12.18 1.89
C ASP A 381 -15.26 11.47 2.77
N PRO A 382 -16.57 11.70 2.58
CA PRO A 382 -17.62 11.08 3.38
C PRO A 382 -17.73 9.58 3.07
N MET A 383 -16.91 8.77 3.73
CA MET A 383 -16.90 7.31 3.63
C MET A 383 -17.09 6.68 5.00
N GLY A 384 -17.62 5.46 5.04
CA GLY A 384 -17.68 4.64 6.24
C GLY A 384 -16.82 3.39 6.05
N TRP A 385 -16.09 3.00 7.08
CA TRP A 385 -15.13 1.90 7.07
C TRP A 385 -15.56 0.75 7.97
N SER A 386 -15.24 -0.50 7.60
CA SER A 386 -15.15 -1.57 8.58
C SER A 386 -13.86 -1.40 9.38
N GLU A 387 -13.89 -1.69 10.66
CA GLU A 387 -12.72 -1.48 11.55
C GLU A 387 -11.51 -2.31 11.08
N GLU A 388 -11.74 -3.58 10.71
CA GLU A 388 -10.69 -4.45 10.18
C GLU A 388 -10.04 -3.91 8.89
N CYS A 389 -10.86 -3.51 7.89
CA CYS A 389 -10.29 -2.96 6.65
C CYS A 389 -9.62 -1.61 6.87
N LEU A 390 -10.11 -0.79 7.82
CA LEU A 390 -9.47 0.48 8.17
C LEU A 390 -8.06 0.24 8.73
N GLY A 391 -7.91 -0.67 9.69
CA GLY A 391 -6.62 -0.97 10.30
C GLY A 391 -5.60 -1.47 9.28
N LYS A 392 -5.97 -2.50 8.51
CA LYS A 392 -5.08 -3.09 7.49
C LYS A 392 -4.71 -2.11 6.39
N LEU A 393 -5.67 -1.32 5.91
CA LEU A 393 -5.41 -0.35 4.86
C LEU A 393 -4.59 0.84 5.35
N SER A 394 -4.76 1.25 6.63
CA SER A 394 -3.92 2.26 7.26
C SER A 394 -2.47 1.80 7.35
N GLN A 395 -2.22 0.56 7.76
CA GLN A 395 -0.88 -0.03 7.76
C GLN A 395 -0.28 -0.10 6.35
N ALA A 396 -1.05 -0.58 5.36
CA ALA A 396 -0.59 -0.64 3.98
C ALA A 396 -0.22 0.74 3.43
N ARG A 397 -1.05 1.76 3.70
CA ARG A 397 -0.77 3.13 3.29
C ARG A 397 0.50 3.67 3.94
N VAL A 398 0.65 3.49 5.25
CA VAL A 398 1.85 3.91 6.00
C VAL A 398 3.08 3.18 5.48
N TYR A 399 3.01 1.87 5.25
CA TYR A 399 4.10 1.08 4.68
C TYR A 399 4.57 1.61 3.33
N LEU A 400 3.63 1.93 2.43
CA LEU A 400 3.93 2.52 1.11
C LEU A 400 4.49 3.94 1.23
N LYS A 401 3.95 4.78 2.13
CA LYS A 401 4.46 6.14 2.40
C LYS A 401 5.89 6.12 2.96
N ASN A 402 6.26 5.06 3.66
CA ASN A 402 7.62 4.80 4.14
C ASN A 402 8.55 4.21 3.05
N GLY A 403 8.12 4.16 1.79
CA GLY A 403 8.91 3.62 0.68
C GLY A 403 8.88 2.09 0.57
N GLY A 404 7.97 1.42 1.28
CA GLY A 404 7.72 -0.01 1.11
C GLY A 404 7.06 -0.32 -0.23
N THR A 405 7.11 -1.57 -0.64
CA THR A 405 6.45 -2.07 -1.85
C THR A 405 5.70 -3.34 -1.49
N LEU A 406 4.38 -3.35 -1.72
CA LEU A 406 3.58 -4.55 -1.49
C LEU A 406 3.92 -5.63 -2.51
N THR A 407 4.00 -6.85 -2.04
CA THR A 407 4.25 -8.05 -2.82
C THR A 407 3.15 -9.08 -2.61
N ARG A 408 3.16 -10.19 -3.34
CA ARG A 408 2.18 -11.27 -3.13
C ARG A 408 2.36 -11.99 -1.79
N GLU A 409 3.55 -11.94 -1.22
CA GLU A 409 3.93 -12.57 0.05
C GLU A 409 3.28 -11.84 1.25
N ASP A 410 2.90 -10.58 1.09
CA ASP A 410 2.25 -9.76 2.13
C ASP A 410 0.77 -10.14 2.36
N PHE A 411 0.28 -11.19 1.71
CA PHE A 411 -1.08 -11.65 1.86
C PHE A 411 -1.14 -13.03 2.50
N LYS A 412 -1.99 -13.19 3.53
CA LYS A 412 -2.23 -14.48 4.18
C LYS A 412 -2.62 -15.54 3.15
N GLU A 413 -1.82 -16.57 3.07
CA GLU A 413 -2.21 -17.80 2.40
C GLU A 413 -3.23 -18.54 3.28
N LYS A 414 -4.22 -19.17 2.65
CA LYS A 414 -5.04 -20.14 3.38
C LYS A 414 -4.11 -21.29 3.77
N ASP A 415 -4.04 -21.57 5.07
CA ASP A 415 -3.30 -22.70 5.63
C ASP A 415 -3.79 -24.01 5.02
N GLU A 416 -3.30 -24.37 3.85
CA GLU A 416 -3.32 -25.74 3.39
C GLU A 416 -1.99 -26.34 3.86
N LYS A 417 -2.11 -27.36 4.73
CA LYS A 417 -0.98 -28.13 5.24
C LYS A 417 0.04 -28.34 4.14
N LEU A 418 1.17 -27.68 4.27
CA LEU A 418 2.27 -27.56 3.30
C LEU A 418 2.84 -28.89 2.77
N ASN A 419 2.63 -29.98 3.51
CA ASN A 419 3.28 -31.28 3.32
C ASN A 419 3.03 -32.01 1.98
N GLY A 420 2.28 -31.46 1.05
CA GLY A 420 2.09 -32.03 -0.28
C GLY A 420 2.41 -31.10 -1.44
N LYS A 421 2.53 -29.79 -1.18
CA LYS A 421 2.78 -28.81 -2.26
C LYS A 421 4.24 -28.87 -2.73
N GLU A 422 5.18 -29.15 -1.85
CA GLU A 422 6.60 -29.17 -2.14
C GLU A 422 6.98 -30.28 -3.11
N LYS A 423 6.52 -31.53 -2.88
CA LYS A 423 6.74 -32.64 -3.81
C LYS A 423 6.21 -32.37 -5.23
N TYR A 424 5.12 -31.61 -5.35
CA TYR A 424 4.56 -31.24 -6.66
C TYR A 424 5.33 -30.09 -7.30
N ARG A 425 5.88 -29.16 -6.51
CA ARG A 425 6.76 -28.09 -7.00
C ARG A 425 8.08 -28.65 -7.52
N GLU A 426 8.70 -29.56 -6.78
CA GLU A 426 9.91 -30.25 -7.22
C GLU A 426 9.69 -31.05 -8.51
N TYR A 427 8.56 -31.76 -8.58
CA TYR A 427 8.14 -32.43 -9.79
C TYR A 427 7.97 -31.46 -10.97
N ALA A 428 7.34 -30.31 -10.72
CA ALA A 428 7.19 -29.25 -11.71
C ALA A 428 8.52 -28.73 -12.23
N GLN A 429 9.42 -28.39 -11.33
CA GLN A 429 10.73 -27.84 -11.69
C GLN A 429 11.52 -28.82 -12.57
N ARG A 430 11.46 -30.10 -12.25
CA ARG A 430 12.07 -31.15 -13.07
C ARG A 430 11.45 -31.20 -14.47
N MET A 431 10.11 -31.23 -14.56
CA MET A 431 9.38 -31.22 -15.83
C MET A 431 9.66 -29.97 -16.67
N MET A 432 9.70 -28.78 -16.06
CA MET A 432 9.99 -27.54 -16.77
C MET A 432 11.42 -27.50 -17.27
N LYS A 433 12.37 -28.05 -16.53
CA LYS A 433 13.75 -28.14 -16.94
C LYS A 433 13.90 -29.09 -18.15
N GLU A 434 13.29 -30.27 -18.08
CA GLU A 434 13.29 -31.25 -19.21
C GLU A 434 12.56 -30.70 -20.44
N ALA A 435 11.49 -29.93 -20.27
CA ALA A 435 10.76 -29.27 -21.35
C ALA A 435 11.52 -28.08 -21.95
N GLY A 436 12.35 -27.40 -21.15
CA GLY A 436 13.11 -26.19 -21.59
C GLY A 436 14.35 -26.52 -22.47
N GLU A 437 14.89 -27.71 -22.34
CA GLU A 437 16.11 -28.10 -23.06
C GLU A 437 15.91 -28.43 -24.58
N GLY A 438 14.67 -28.32 -25.11
CA GLY A 438 14.38 -28.61 -26.52
C GLY A 438 13.27 -27.80 -27.17
N CYS A 439 12.81 -26.69 -26.55
CA CYS A 439 11.49 -26.17 -26.82
C CYS A 439 11.34 -25.07 -27.87
N PHE A 440 12.39 -24.53 -28.47
CA PHE A 440 12.19 -23.47 -29.46
C PHE A 440 13.23 -23.52 -30.58
N ASP A 441 12.81 -23.95 -31.75
CA ASP A 441 13.60 -23.79 -32.96
C ASP A 441 13.36 -22.41 -33.59
N TRP A 442 14.28 -21.48 -33.30
CA TRP A 442 14.24 -20.13 -33.83
C TRP A 442 14.42 -20.03 -35.33
N SER A 443 14.92 -21.09 -35.98
CA SER A 443 15.09 -21.16 -37.46
C SER A 443 13.76 -21.01 -38.20
N ILE A 444 12.64 -21.20 -37.51
CA ILE A 444 11.29 -21.09 -38.04
C ILE A 444 10.97 -19.63 -38.42
N PHE A 445 11.53 -18.68 -37.70
CA PHE A 445 11.35 -17.24 -38.01
C PHE A 445 12.32 -16.77 -39.13
N GLU A 446 13.27 -17.59 -39.53
CA GLU A 446 14.22 -17.29 -40.62
C GLU A 446 13.64 -17.63 -42.00
N LYS A 447 12.56 -18.41 -42.05
CA LYS A 447 11.90 -18.77 -43.33
C LYS A 447 10.43 -18.33 -43.29
N PRO A 448 9.96 -17.50 -44.21
CA PRO A 448 8.55 -17.17 -44.31
C PRO A 448 7.73 -18.45 -44.53
N ILE A 449 6.80 -18.72 -43.62
CA ILE A 449 5.94 -19.91 -43.63
C ILE A 449 4.81 -19.77 -44.67
N VAL A 450 4.57 -18.57 -45.15
CA VAL A 450 3.53 -18.26 -46.14
C VAL A 450 4.19 -17.65 -47.38
N PRO A 451 3.83 -18.08 -48.61
CA PRO A 451 4.27 -17.40 -49.83
C PRO A 451 3.68 -15.98 -49.77
N MET A 452 4.50 -14.97 -49.51
CA MET A 452 4.09 -13.59 -49.46
C MET A 452 4.34 -12.95 -50.81
N ASP A 453 3.34 -12.22 -51.30
CA ASP A 453 3.52 -11.32 -52.42
C ASP A 453 4.55 -10.26 -52.03
N LYS A 454 5.61 -10.06 -52.87
CA LYS A 454 6.72 -9.16 -52.58
C LYS A 454 6.32 -7.69 -52.35
N ALA A 455 5.05 -7.35 -52.61
CA ALA A 455 4.47 -6.03 -52.38
C ALA A 455 3.67 -5.92 -51.08
N SER A 456 3.61 -6.95 -50.23
CA SER A 456 2.80 -6.91 -49.00
C SER A 456 3.52 -6.22 -47.87
N GLY A 457 2.80 -5.34 -47.12
CA GLY A 457 3.31 -4.64 -45.95
C GLY A 457 3.82 -5.58 -44.84
N THR A 458 3.31 -6.85 -44.83
CA THR A 458 3.72 -7.90 -43.89
C THR A 458 5.16 -8.35 -44.13
N GLN A 459 5.61 -8.41 -45.42
CA GLN A 459 6.97 -8.77 -45.76
C GLN A 459 7.97 -7.69 -45.28
N ILE A 460 7.62 -6.41 -45.47
CA ILE A 460 8.44 -5.28 -45.01
C ILE A 460 8.63 -5.34 -43.49
N LEU A 461 7.56 -5.65 -42.74
CA LEU A 461 7.62 -5.77 -41.28
C LEU A 461 8.50 -6.94 -40.82
N ILE A 462 8.44 -8.10 -41.48
CA ILE A 462 9.25 -9.27 -41.17
C ILE A 462 10.73 -9.01 -41.49
N GLU A 463 11.03 -8.36 -42.61
CA GLU A 463 12.39 -7.98 -42.97
C GLU A 463 12.99 -6.98 -41.98
N SER A 464 12.21 -5.95 -41.55
CA SER A 464 12.64 -4.97 -40.53
C SER A 464 12.88 -5.59 -39.16
N LEU A 465 12.09 -6.58 -38.76
CA LEU A 465 12.28 -7.32 -37.49
C LEU A 465 13.50 -8.26 -37.56
N GLY A 466 13.82 -8.77 -38.77
CA GLY A 466 15.02 -9.57 -39.03
C GLY A 466 16.31 -8.73 -38.93
N GLU A 467 16.30 -7.50 -39.47
CA GLU A 467 17.45 -6.61 -39.44
C GLU A 467 17.74 -6.07 -38.04
N SER A 468 16.70 -5.88 -37.18
CA SER A 468 16.87 -5.44 -35.79
C SER A 468 17.61 -6.47 -34.90
N ARG A 469 17.76 -7.71 -35.31
CA ARG A 469 18.54 -8.71 -34.58
C ARG A 469 20.04 -8.46 -34.58
N ASN A 470 20.55 -7.82 -35.66
CA ASN A 470 21.98 -7.52 -35.77
C ASN A 470 22.44 -6.35 -34.87
N ILE A 471 21.49 -5.62 -34.26
CA ILE A 471 21.78 -4.47 -33.39
C ILE A 471 21.87 -4.87 -31.90
N LEU A 472 21.36 -6.05 -31.50
CA LEU A 472 21.36 -6.54 -30.12
C LEU A 472 22.58 -7.37 -29.73
N TYR A 473 23.54 -7.59 -30.65
CA TYR A 473 24.79 -8.34 -30.43
C TYR A 473 26.06 -7.50 -30.68
N CYS A 474 25.95 -6.16 -30.72
CA CYS A 474 27.12 -5.28 -30.71
C CYS A 474 27.23 -4.51 -29.40
#